data_884b06a7b36ee4b78fa6ad06ad32efd8
#
_entry.id   884b06a7b36ee4b78fa6ad06ad32efd8
#
_cell.length_a   1.000
_cell.length_b   1.000
_cell.length_c   1.000
_cell.angle_alpha   90.00
_cell.angle_beta   90.00
_cell.angle_gamma   90.00
#
_symmetry.space_group_name_H-M   'P 1'
#
loop_
_entity.id
_entity.type
_entity.pdbx_description
1 polymer ?
#
loop_
_entity_poly.entity_id
_entity_poly.type
_entity_poly.pdbx_seq_one_letter_code
_entity_poly.pdbx_strand_id
1 'polypeptide(L)'
;MNEAVISAKELQILLNQVDEISVMYPLYKHFDLFTAKQEVNGYRLKILQGIADFEEQQSHFSSAEMPSYEDFMQCLISAGIINYKNYDAFKEKLKAYMNLTKTILFSPDTNVLYHRFLSNSGTDPRKVLLVDTVREEIESMLNFKYSPQQIAELKKDAKYQNFLLDEFVNRRMKKSRIACIAVEEYRELRKFAVEIEGIEHSTSDKERNDIIIVKTLRRFEKERNLMPSLLTADRQMADLCNAEGLEHFLFNFPHAIEANFCSHHSMQRLIYNLAMIFGVIRLNSVVIFGEFKGKNSIDELKLRFLDDELWKSFDKNLRICRRLMSLGIE
;
A
#
# COMPACT_ATOMS: atom_id res chain seq x y z
N MET A 1 -17.16 -3.25 25.09
CA MET A 1 -16.36 -2.42 24.16
C MET A 1 -16.86 -2.72 22.75
N ASN A 2 -17.26 -1.71 22.00
CA ASN A 2 -17.89 -1.88 20.69
C ASN A 2 -16.83 -2.09 19.64
N GLU A 3 -16.58 -3.36 19.29
CA GLU A 3 -15.53 -3.77 18.35
C GLU A 3 -16.06 -4.69 17.26
N ALA A 4 -15.54 -4.55 16.05
CA ALA A 4 -15.80 -5.46 14.94
C ALA A 4 -14.50 -5.77 14.17
N VAL A 5 -14.37 -6.98 13.67
CA VAL A 5 -13.40 -7.35 12.66
C VAL A 5 -14.10 -7.41 11.31
N ILE A 6 -13.58 -6.68 10.34
CA ILE A 6 -14.13 -6.52 9.00
C ILE A 6 -13.06 -6.80 7.94
N SER A 7 -13.49 -7.13 6.73
CA SER A 7 -12.63 -7.13 5.55
C SER A 7 -12.43 -5.70 5.01
N ALA A 8 -11.39 -5.50 4.21
CA ALA A 8 -11.15 -4.22 3.52
C ALA A 8 -12.37 -3.76 2.70
N LYS A 9 -13.14 -4.69 2.10
CA LYS A 9 -14.36 -4.36 1.34
C LYS A 9 -15.48 -3.82 2.22
N GLU A 10 -15.64 -4.38 3.42
CA GLU A 10 -16.68 -3.96 4.38
C GLU A 10 -16.40 -2.57 4.99
N LEU A 11 -15.18 -2.02 4.82
CA LEU A 11 -14.86 -0.66 5.24
C LEU A 11 -15.78 0.40 4.60
N GLN A 12 -16.28 0.14 3.39
CA GLN A 12 -17.23 1.03 2.71
C GLN A 12 -18.51 1.23 3.51
N ILE A 13 -18.93 0.26 4.32
CA ILE A 13 -20.11 0.36 5.19
C ILE A 13 -19.91 1.51 6.22
N LEU A 14 -18.70 1.64 6.76
CA LEU A 14 -18.37 2.74 7.68
C LEU A 14 -18.33 4.09 6.93
N LEU A 15 -17.66 4.12 5.77
CA LEU A 15 -17.52 5.36 4.99
C LEU A 15 -18.85 5.91 4.50
N ASN A 16 -19.83 5.06 4.25
CA ASN A 16 -21.19 5.46 3.85
C ASN A 16 -22.02 6.08 5.01
N GLN A 17 -21.53 6.03 6.25
CA GLN A 17 -22.24 6.54 7.43
C GLN A 17 -21.67 7.87 7.93
N VAL A 18 -20.65 8.39 7.28
CA VAL A 18 -19.95 9.61 7.68
C VAL A 18 -19.86 10.58 6.50
N ASP A 19 -20.46 11.75 6.62
CA ASP A 19 -20.44 12.79 5.57
C ASP A 19 -19.10 13.55 5.55
N GLU A 20 -18.50 13.75 6.71
CA GLU A 20 -17.20 14.39 6.89
C GLU A 20 -16.25 13.43 7.60
N ILE A 21 -15.08 13.25 7.00
CA ILE A 21 -14.03 12.36 7.47
C ILE A 21 -12.88 13.21 8.00
N SER A 22 -12.43 12.94 9.23
CA SER A 22 -11.15 13.39 9.76
C SER A 22 -10.32 12.16 10.13
N VAL A 23 -9.12 12.07 9.59
CA VAL A 23 -8.21 10.96 9.87
C VAL A 23 -6.97 11.47 10.58
N MET A 24 -6.67 10.87 11.73
CA MET A 24 -5.51 11.22 12.53
C MET A 24 -4.66 10.00 12.88
N TYR A 25 -3.38 10.22 13.17
CA TYR A 25 -2.51 9.22 13.75
C TYR A 25 -2.48 9.39 15.28
N PRO A 26 -3.01 8.42 16.05
CA PRO A 26 -3.28 8.62 17.48
C PRO A 26 -2.05 8.60 18.39
N LEU A 27 -0.90 8.11 17.92
CA LEU A 27 0.33 8.04 18.72
C LEU A 27 1.18 9.32 18.63
N TYR A 28 0.88 10.23 17.68
CA TYR A 28 1.45 11.57 17.60
C TYR A 28 0.57 12.60 18.27
N LYS A 29 1.13 13.76 18.62
CA LYS A 29 0.40 14.83 19.30
C LYS A 29 -0.51 15.58 18.34
N HIS A 30 -1.85 15.47 18.52
CA HIS A 30 -2.84 16.22 17.72
C HIS A 30 -2.54 16.18 16.21
N PHE A 31 -2.30 14.97 15.69
CA PHE A 31 -1.78 14.76 14.36
C PHE A 31 -2.87 14.33 13.38
N ASP A 32 -3.66 15.28 12.92
CA ASP A 32 -4.65 15.07 11.88
C ASP A 32 -3.96 15.03 10.50
N LEU A 33 -4.05 13.91 9.81
CA LEU A 33 -3.41 13.68 8.50
C LEU A 33 -4.13 14.44 7.39
N PHE A 34 -5.44 14.31 7.34
CA PHE A 34 -6.30 14.98 6.38
C PHE A 34 -7.75 15.02 6.84
N THR A 35 -8.52 15.90 6.20
CA THR A 35 -9.97 15.88 6.25
C THR A 35 -10.54 15.65 4.86
N ALA A 36 -11.75 15.07 4.80
CA ALA A 36 -12.43 14.84 3.53
C ALA A 36 -13.94 15.07 3.71
N LYS A 37 -14.58 15.63 2.67
CA LYS A 37 -16.02 15.81 2.60
C LYS A 37 -16.58 15.03 1.44
N GLN A 38 -17.65 14.28 1.68
CA GLN A 38 -18.30 13.49 0.65
C GLN A 38 -18.93 14.38 -0.42
N GLU A 39 -18.74 14.01 -1.68
CA GLU A 39 -19.35 14.57 -2.88
C GLU A 39 -19.98 13.46 -3.73
N VAL A 40 -20.73 13.81 -4.76
CA VAL A 40 -21.47 12.83 -5.59
C VAL A 40 -20.56 11.73 -6.15
N ASN A 41 -19.35 12.08 -6.61
CA ASN A 41 -18.44 11.14 -7.29
C ASN A 41 -17.21 10.73 -6.47
N GLY A 42 -17.16 11.10 -5.18
CA GLY A 42 -16.02 10.82 -4.32
C GLY A 42 -15.93 11.75 -3.12
N TYR A 43 -14.71 12.18 -2.82
CA TYR A 43 -14.42 13.02 -1.66
C TYR A 43 -13.51 14.18 -2.05
N ARG A 44 -13.85 15.37 -1.58
CA ARG A 44 -12.94 16.52 -1.58
C ARG A 44 -11.99 16.39 -0.40
N LEU A 45 -10.69 16.32 -0.70
CA LEU A 45 -9.61 16.15 0.27
C LEU A 45 -8.97 17.48 0.66
N LYS A 46 -8.56 17.58 1.92
CA LYS A 46 -7.66 18.62 2.42
C LYS A 46 -6.56 17.94 3.25
N ILE A 47 -5.36 17.88 2.70
CA ILE A 47 -4.17 17.40 3.42
C ILE A 47 -3.76 18.45 4.45
N LEU A 48 -3.42 18.01 5.65
CA LEU A 48 -3.13 18.88 6.80
C LEU A 48 -1.65 18.82 7.23
N GLN A 49 -0.94 17.75 6.92
CA GLN A 49 0.44 17.53 7.37
C GLN A 49 1.42 17.50 6.20
N GLY A 50 2.53 18.17 6.36
CA GLY A 50 3.66 18.18 5.45
C GLY A 50 4.88 17.43 6.02
N ILE A 51 6.00 17.50 5.30
CA ILE A 51 7.25 16.82 5.68
C ILE A 51 7.76 17.29 7.06
N ALA A 52 7.76 18.60 7.31
CA ALA A 52 8.25 19.19 8.56
C ALA A 52 7.44 18.73 9.78
N ASP A 53 6.11 18.56 9.62
CA ASP A 53 5.24 18.10 10.70
C ASP A 53 5.54 16.65 11.09
N PHE A 54 5.80 15.79 10.11
CA PHE A 54 6.22 14.41 10.37
C PHE A 54 7.61 14.34 11.00
N GLU A 55 8.58 15.10 10.51
CA GLU A 55 9.95 15.15 11.05
C GLU A 55 9.94 15.62 12.51
N GLU A 56 9.16 16.64 12.86
CA GLU A 56 8.99 17.10 14.23
C GLU A 56 8.50 15.96 15.13
N GLN A 57 7.44 15.27 14.74
CA GLN A 57 6.89 14.17 15.56
C GLN A 57 7.86 12.98 15.65
N GLN A 58 8.51 12.61 14.55
CA GLN A 58 9.47 11.51 14.52
C GLN A 58 10.71 11.77 15.39
N SER A 59 11.14 13.02 15.54
CA SER A 59 12.29 13.37 16.37
C SER A 59 12.14 12.95 17.82
N HIS A 60 10.93 12.67 18.29
CA HIS A 60 10.63 12.19 19.63
C HIS A 60 10.75 10.66 19.79
N PHE A 61 10.98 9.93 18.70
CA PHE A 61 11.08 8.47 18.70
C PHE A 61 12.47 7.99 18.30
N SER A 62 12.95 6.99 18.99
CA SER A 62 14.22 6.32 18.67
C SER A 62 14.08 5.28 17.55
N SER A 63 12.84 4.91 17.21
CA SER A 63 12.53 3.82 16.29
C SER A 63 12.01 4.29 14.95
N ALA A 64 12.55 3.71 13.85
CA ALA A 64 12.05 3.88 12.50
C ALA A 64 10.67 3.20 12.24
N GLU A 65 10.09 2.52 13.24
CA GLU A 65 8.79 1.86 13.13
C GLU A 65 7.60 2.84 13.13
N MET A 66 7.85 4.10 13.53
CA MET A 66 6.82 5.14 13.49
C MET A 66 6.63 5.65 12.06
N PRO A 67 5.39 6.02 11.67
CA PRO A 67 5.10 6.49 10.33
C PRO A 67 5.86 7.76 9.95
N SER A 68 6.35 7.80 8.70
CA SER A 68 7.01 8.96 8.09
C SER A 68 6.10 9.65 7.06
N TYR A 69 6.55 10.82 6.58
CA TYR A 69 5.91 11.49 5.46
C TYR A 69 5.95 10.63 4.17
N GLU A 70 7.03 9.87 3.97
CA GLU A 70 7.15 8.94 2.85
C GLU A 70 6.12 7.80 2.96
N ASP A 71 5.89 7.26 4.17
CA ASP A 71 4.83 6.27 4.41
C ASP A 71 3.44 6.83 4.07
N PHE A 72 3.18 8.09 4.44
CA PHE A 72 1.92 8.77 4.09
C PHE A 72 1.77 8.95 2.57
N MET A 73 2.82 9.42 1.92
CA MET A 73 2.85 9.57 0.47
C MET A 73 2.66 8.23 -0.24
N GLN A 74 3.30 7.15 0.24
CA GLN A 74 3.10 5.80 -0.27
C GLN A 74 1.64 5.35 -0.16
N CYS A 75 0.95 5.65 0.96
CA CYS A 75 -0.48 5.36 1.11
C CYS A 75 -1.32 6.05 0.02
N LEU A 76 -1.01 7.31 -0.31
CA LEU A 76 -1.73 8.08 -1.32
C LEU A 76 -1.47 7.58 -2.74
N ILE A 77 -0.21 7.22 -3.07
CA ILE A 77 0.15 6.62 -4.38
C ILE A 77 -0.55 5.26 -4.52
N SER A 78 -0.44 4.40 -3.53
CA SER A 78 -1.01 3.05 -3.58
C SER A 78 -2.55 3.04 -3.55
N ALA A 79 -3.18 4.14 -3.13
CA ALA A 79 -4.62 4.37 -3.25
C ALA A 79 -5.03 4.97 -4.62
N GLY A 80 -4.06 5.35 -5.47
CA GLY A 80 -4.31 6.00 -6.75
C GLY A 80 -4.83 7.44 -6.65
N ILE A 81 -4.49 8.13 -5.55
CA ILE A 81 -4.87 9.54 -5.31
C ILE A 81 -3.84 10.48 -5.90
N ILE A 82 -2.57 10.16 -5.74
CA ILE A 82 -1.45 10.86 -6.39
C ILE A 82 -0.67 9.89 -7.27
N ASN A 83 0.08 10.44 -8.22
CA ASN A 83 0.88 9.66 -9.15
C ASN A 83 2.36 10.01 -9.01
N TYR A 84 3.22 9.22 -9.64
CA TYR A 84 4.61 9.58 -9.88
C TYR A 84 4.71 10.89 -10.65
N LYS A 85 5.73 11.69 -10.35
CA LYS A 85 5.95 13.03 -10.96
C LYS A 85 6.00 12.99 -12.49
N ASN A 86 6.53 11.91 -13.05
CA ASN A 86 6.69 11.73 -14.50
C ASN A 86 5.66 10.76 -15.12
N TYR A 87 4.47 10.65 -14.51
CA TYR A 87 3.42 9.76 -14.99
C TYR A 87 2.96 10.09 -16.42
N ASP A 88 2.90 11.38 -16.78
CA ASP A 88 2.54 11.78 -18.14
C ASP A 88 3.59 11.33 -19.17
N ALA A 89 4.88 11.41 -18.84
CA ALA A 89 5.94 10.87 -19.71
C ALA A 89 5.79 9.34 -19.89
N PHE A 90 5.35 8.61 -18.84
CA PHE A 90 5.03 7.20 -18.97
C PHE A 90 3.87 6.95 -19.95
N LYS A 91 2.80 7.74 -19.88
CA LYS A 91 1.67 7.63 -20.82
C LYS A 91 2.10 7.88 -22.27
N GLU A 92 2.97 8.86 -22.51
CA GLU A 92 3.52 9.09 -23.85
C GLU A 92 4.38 7.90 -24.34
N LYS A 93 5.19 7.32 -23.44
CA LYS A 93 5.97 6.12 -23.76
C LYS A 93 5.06 4.92 -24.07
N LEU A 94 3.95 4.74 -23.34
CA LEU A 94 2.94 3.72 -23.66
C LEU A 94 2.38 3.88 -25.08
N LYS A 95 2.06 5.11 -25.50
CA LYS A 95 1.59 5.39 -26.87
C LYS A 95 2.66 5.03 -27.90
N ALA A 96 3.93 5.37 -27.64
CA ALA A 96 5.02 5.00 -28.53
C ALA A 96 5.18 3.47 -28.65
N TYR A 97 5.01 2.73 -27.57
CA TYR A 97 5.07 1.27 -27.57
C TYR A 97 3.96 0.61 -28.41
N MET A 98 2.78 1.24 -28.53
CA MET A 98 1.70 0.72 -29.37
C MET A 98 2.05 0.69 -30.86
N ASN A 99 3.06 1.43 -31.28
CA ASN A 99 3.53 1.50 -32.68
C ASN A 99 4.69 0.52 -32.95
N LEU A 100 5.15 -0.24 -31.95
CA LEU A 100 6.22 -1.22 -32.12
C LEU A 100 5.69 -2.53 -32.70
N THR A 101 6.53 -3.21 -33.46
CA THR A 101 6.23 -4.53 -34.02
C THR A 101 6.30 -5.65 -32.98
N LYS A 102 7.09 -5.45 -31.91
CA LYS A 102 7.19 -6.37 -30.78
C LYS A 102 6.14 -6.07 -29.72
N THR A 103 5.56 -7.09 -29.14
CA THR A 103 4.68 -6.94 -27.97
C THR A 103 5.51 -6.60 -26.73
N ILE A 104 5.10 -5.51 -26.06
CA ILE A 104 5.71 -5.08 -24.80
C ILE A 104 5.03 -5.77 -23.62
N LEU A 105 5.84 -6.26 -22.69
CA LEU A 105 5.40 -6.74 -21.38
C LEU A 105 6.03 -5.90 -20.28
N PHE A 106 5.23 -5.42 -19.34
CA PHE A 106 5.67 -4.57 -18.23
C PHE A 106 6.04 -5.44 -17.03
N SER A 107 7.28 -5.35 -16.57
CA SER A 107 7.75 -6.06 -15.38
C SER A 107 7.93 -5.06 -14.23
N PRO A 108 7.10 -5.11 -13.18
CA PRO A 108 7.29 -4.23 -12.02
C PRO A 108 8.43 -4.75 -11.15
N ASP A 109 9.23 -3.83 -10.60
CA ASP A 109 10.08 -4.12 -9.45
C ASP A 109 9.25 -4.13 -8.13
N THR A 110 9.91 -4.46 -7.03
CA THR A 110 9.30 -4.51 -5.69
C THR A 110 8.71 -3.15 -5.27
N ASN A 111 9.36 -2.03 -5.60
CA ASN A 111 8.87 -0.68 -5.24
C ASN A 111 7.56 -0.34 -5.97
N VAL A 112 7.48 -0.68 -7.25
CA VAL A 112 6.28 -0.43 -8.07
C VAL A 112 5.09 -1.26 -7.57
N LEU A 113 5.33 -2.47 -7.03
CA LEU A 113 4.30 -3.29 -6.39
C LEU A 113 3.83 -2.70 -5.06
N TYR A 114 4.74 -2.16 -4.22
CA TYR A 114 4.36 -1.45 -3.00
C TYR A 114 3.42 -0.26 -3.28
N HIS A 115 3.59 0.39 -4.43
CA HIS A 115 2.76 1.52 -4.85
C HIS A 115 1.47 1.11 -5.59
N ARG A 116 1.22 -0.18 -5.83
CA ARG A 116 0.06 -0.70 -6.59
C ARG A 116 -0.15 0.01 -7.93
N PHE A 117 0.96 0.41 -8.54
CA PHE A 117 0.92 1.29 -9.71
C PHE A 117 0.21 0.66 -10.91
N LEU A 118 0.44 -0.62 -11.17
CA LEU A 118 -0.13 -1.29 -12.34
C LEU A 118 -1.66 -1.39 -12.24
N SER A 119 -2.20 -1.75 -11.08
CA SER A 119 -3.65 -1.76 -10.85
C SER A 119 -4.27 -0.37 -10.94
N ASN A 120 -3.57 0.67 -10.46
CA ASN A 120 -4.07 2.04 -10.47
C ASN A 120 -3.95 2.72 -11.84
N SER A 121 -2.96 2.35 -12.67
CA SER A 121 -2.73 2.94 -13.99
C SER A 121 -3.68 2.43 -15.08
N GLY A 122 -4.48 1.39 -14.78
CA GLY A 122 -5.33 0.73 -15.76
C GLY A 122 -4.55 -0.09 -16.81
N THR A 123 -3.30 -0.46 -16.49
CA THR A 123 -2.50 -1.35 -17.33
C THR A 123 -3.19 -2.71 -17.46
N ASP A 124 -3.34 -3.22 -18.68
CA ASP A 124 -3.90 -4.56 -18.91
C ASP A 124 -3.03 -5.62 -18.21
N PRO A 125 -3.55 -6.36 -17.23
CA PRO A 125 -2.76 -7.35 -16.49
C PRO A 125 -2.16 -8.45 -17.39
N ARG A 126 -2.74 -8.71 -18.58
CA ARG A 126 -2.19 -9.67 -19.56
C ARG A 126 -0.90 -9.18 -20.20
N LYS A 127 -0.59 -7.89 -20.10
CA LYS A 127 0.68 -7.27 -20.53
C LYS A 127 1.70 -7.18 -19.39
N VAL A 128 1.47 -7.85 -18.27
CA VAL A 128 2.38 -7.86 -17.14
C VAL A 128 3.22 -9.14 -17.15
N LEU A 129 4.50 -8.96 -16.88
CA LEU A 129 5.50 -10.03 -16.73
C LEU A 129 6.02 -10.00 -15.29
N LEU A 130 5.72 -11.04 -14.53
CA LEU A 130 6.16 -11.16 -13.14
C LEU A 130 7.38 -12.08 -13.05
N VAL A 131 8.43 -11.64 -12.38
CA VAL A 131 9.59 -12.45 -12.05
C VAL A 131 9.41 -12.98 -10.64
N ASP A 132 9.57 -14.29 -10.43
CA ASP A 132 9.37 -14.92 -9.12
C ASP A 132 10.35 -14.43 -8.06
N THR A 133 11.56 -14.01 -8.44
CA THR A 133 12.53 -13.36 -7.54
C THR A 133 11.92 -12.16 -6.81
N VAL A 134 11.08 -11.36 -7.50
CA VAL A 134 10.37 -10.22 -6.88
C VAL A 134 9.36 -10.72 -5.84
N ARG A 135 8.64 -11.80 -6.13
CA ARG A 135 7.73 -12.44 -5.17
C ARG A 135 8.47 -12.94 -3.93
N GLU A 136 9.56 -13.69 -4.13
CA GLU A 136 10.36 -14.25 -3.05
C GLU A 136 10.92 -13.14 -2.14
N GLU A 137 11.37 -12.02 -2.72
CA GLU A 137 11.82 -10.85 -1.97
C GLU A 137 10.70 -10.30 -1.08
N ILE A 138 9.50 -10.06 -1.63
CA ILE A 138 8.36 -9.55 -0.87
C ILE A 138 7.94 -10.55 0.23
N GLU A 139 7.87 -11.84 -0.10
CA GLU A 139 7.48 -12.89 0.86
C GLU A 139 8.48 -13.01 2.01
N SER A 140 9.78 -12.80 1.77
CA SER A 140 10.81 -12.79 2.81
C SER A 140 10.58 -11.71 3.88
N MET A 141 9.92 -10.61 3.50
CA MET A 141 9.61 -9.48 4.39
C MET A 141 8.37 -9.70 5.26
N LEU A 142 7.53 -10.71 5.00
CA LEU A 142 6.22 -10.88 5.68
C LEU A 142 6.31 -11.28 7.16
N ASN A 143 7.43 -11.86 7.60
CA ASN A 143 7.51 -12.61 8.85
C ASN A 143 8.14 -11.83 10.03
N PHE A 144 8.51 -10.57 9.83
CA PHE A 144 9.06 -9.75 10.92
C PHE A 144 7.94 -9.30 11.87
N LYS A 145 8.10 -9.64 13.16
CA LYS A 145 7.11 -9.36 14.21
C LYS A 145 7.74 -8.64 15.37
N TYR A 146 6.98 -7.77 16.01
CA TYR A 146 7.40 -7.13 17.25
C TYR A 146 7.54 -8.14 18.38
N SER A 147 8.66 -8.07 19.11
CA SER A 147 8.77 -8.70 20.41
C SER A 147 8.04 -7.87 21.48
N PRO A 148 7.68 -8.47 22.62
CA PRO A 148 7.14 -7.72 23.76
C PRO A 148 8.06 -6.59 24.24
N GLN A 149 9.39 -6.79 24.16
CA GLN A 149 10.38 -5.79 24.54
C GLN A 149 10.36 -4.58 23.60
N GLN A 150 10.34 -4.80 22.29
CA GLN A 150 10.23 -3.71 21.29
C GLN A 150 8.95 -2.88 21.48
N ILE A 151 7.83 -3.53 21.79
CA ILE A 151 6.57 -2.81 22.09
C ILE A 151 6.71 -2.01 23.39
N ALA A 152 7.38 -2.55 24.42
CA ALA A 152 7.63 -1.80 25.66
C ALA A 152 8.51 -0.57 25.43
N GLU A 153 9.50 -0.65 24.55
CA GLU A 153 10.34 0.48 24.14
C GLU A 153 9.53 1.52 23.35
N LEU A 154 8.76 1.12 22.36
CA LEU A 154 7.87 2.02 21.61
C LEU A 154 6.86 2.73 22.52
N LYS A 155 6.35 2.05 23.55
CA LYS A 155 5.42 2.65 24.53
C LYS A 155 6.08 3.70 25.42
N LYS A 156 7.38 3.62 25.67
CA LYS A 156 8.12 4.66 26.42
C LYS A 156 8.24 5.95 25.60
N ASP A 157 8.48 5.81 24.28
CA ASP A 157 8.61 6.94 23.39
C ASP A 157 7.24 7.56 23.07
N ALA A 158 6.20 6.72 22.87
CA ALA A 158 4.83 7.16 22.57
C ALA A 158 4.15 7.77 23.80
N LYS A 159 4.12 9.12 23.86
CA LYS A 159 3.50 9.86 24.97
C LYS A 159 1.96 9.87 24.88
N TYR A 160 1.40 9.62 23.71
CA TYR A 160 -0.04 9.69 23.45
C TYR A 160 -0.58 8.30 23.11
N GLN A 161 -1.73 7.96 23.68
CA GLN A 161 -2.50 6.73 23.42
C GLN A 161 -1.65 5.44 23.26
N ASN A 162 -0.53 5.35 23.99
CA ASN A 162 0.46 4.25 23.89
C ASN A 162 -0.14 2.87 24.23
N PHE A 163 -1.28 2.81 24.92
CA PHE A 163 -2.03 1.57 25.16
C PHE A 163 -2.50 0.89 23.87
N LEU A 164 -2.63 1.63 22.76
CA LEU A 164 -2.99 1.05 21.46
C LEU A 164 -1.91 0.11 20.94
N LEU A 165 -0.65 0.31 21.32
CA LEU A 165 0.47 -0.55 20.95
C LEU A 165 0.38 -1.97 21.55
N ASP A 166 -0.48 -2.21 22.54
CA ASP A 166 -0.71 -3.55 23.09
C ASP A 166 -1.27 -4.52 22.06
N GLU A 167 -1.99 -4.02 21.05
CA GLU A 167 -2.49 -4.85 19.95
C GLU A 167 -1.36 -5.40 19.04
N PHE A 168 -0.17 -4.80 19.06
CA PHE A 168 0.93 -5.14 18.17
C PHE A 168 1.89 -6.20 18.74
N VAL A 169 1.75 -6.61 19.99
CA VAL A 169 2.61 -7.64 20.59
C VAL A 169 2.53 -8.93 19.78
N ASN A 170 3.67 -9.44 19.33
CA ASN A 170 3.81 -10.61 18.44
C ASN A 170 3.09 -10.43 17.07
N ARG A 171 2.89 -9.20 16.63
CA ARG A 171 2.27 -8.85 15.35
C ARG A 171 3.30 -8.22 14.42
N ARG A 172 2.92 -8.08 13.13
CA ARG A 172 3.83 -7.63 12.06
C ARG A 172 4.39 -6.24 12.31
N MET A 173 5.70 -6.09 12.12
CA MET A 173 6.41 -4.82 12.07
C MET A 173 6.01 -4.01 10.82
N LYS A 174 6.32 -2.70 10.79
CA LYS A 174 5.97 -1.79 9.69
C LYS A 174 6.40 -2.34 8.32
N LYS A 175 7.65 -2.80 8.17
CA LYS A 175 8.14 -3.38 6.91
C LYS A 175 7.32 -4.57 6.43
N SER A 176 6.87 -5.43 7.34
CA SER A 176 6.03 -6.59 6.98
C SER A 176 4.61 -6.18 6.62
N ARG A 177 4.08 -5.11 7.23
CA ARG A 177 2.77 -4.56 6.87
C ARG A 177 2.79 -3.92 5.48
N ILE A 178 3.87 -3.22 5.13
CA ILE A 178 4.10 -2.68 3.79
C ILE A 178 4.19 -3.82 2.76
N ALA A 179 4.94 -4.88 3.07
CA ALA A 179 5.05 -6.06 2.21
C ALA A 179 3.70 -6.75 1.95
N CYS A 180 2.75 -6.71 2.91
CA CYS A 180 1.40 -7.22 2.68
C CYS A 180 0.68 -6.53 1.51
N ILE A 181 0.85 -5.21 1.34
CA ILE A 181 0.26 -4.45 0.22
C ILE A 181 0.82 -4.92 -1.12
N ALA A 182 2.15 -5.13 -1.19
CA ALA A 182 2.78 -5.64 -2.42
C ALA A 182 2.37 -7.07 -2.74
N VAL A 183 2.19 -7.94 -1.73
CA VAL A 183 1.69 -9.32 -1.93
C VAL A 183 0.27 -9.31 -2.50
N GLU A 184 -0.60 -8.42 -2.00
CA GLU A 184 -1.96 -8.28 -2.55
C GLU A 184 -1.91 -7.86 -4.02
N GLU A 185 -1.11 -6.84 -4.36
CA GLU A 185 -0.93 -6.40 -5.74
C GLU A 185 -0.39 -7.53 -6.63
N TYR A 186 0.67 -8.23 -6.18
CA TYR A 186 1.24 -9.35 -6.91
C TYR A 186 0.20 -10.45 -7.18
N ARG A 187 -0.60 -10.82 -6.17
CA ARG A 187 -1.65 -11.85 -6.30
C ARG A 187 -2.75 -11.44 -7.28
N GLU A 188 -3.14 -10.17 -7.29
CA GLU A 188 -4.14 -9.67 -8.24
C GLU A 188 -3.61 -9.71 -9.69
N LEU A 189 -2.39 -9.23 -9.91
CA LEU A 189 -1.74 -9.25 -11.21
C LEU A 189 -1.53 -10.67 -11.72
N ARG A 190 -1.08 -11.58 -10.85
CA ARG A 190 -0.76 -12.99 -11.19
C ARG A 190 -1.94 -13.75 -11.79
N LYS A 191 -3.18 -13.35 -11.53
CA LYS A 191 -4.36 -14.01 -12.10
C LYS A 191 -4.37 -13.98 -13.63
N PHE A 192 -3.69 -13.01 -14.23
CA PHE A 192 -3.72 -12.77 -15.69
C PHE A 192 -2.32 -12.57 -16.29
N ALA A 193 -1.33 -12.24 -15.49
CA ALA A 193 0.05 -11.98 -15.89
C ALA A 193 0.80 -13.25 -16.30
N VAL A 194 1.87 -13.06 -17.08
CA VAL A 194 2.87 -14.11 -17.32
C VAL A 194 3.84 -14.12 -16.15
N GLU A 195 4.05 -15.27 -15.53
CA GLU A 195 5.07 -15.43 -14.48
C GLU A 195 6.25 -16.24 -15.04
N ILE A 196 7.48 -15.81 -14.73
CA ILE A 196 8.70 -16.48 -15.15
C ILE A 196 9.62 -16.74 -13.96
N GLU A 197 10.38 -17.82 -14.04
CA GLU A 197 11.36 -18.18 -13.03
C GLU A 197 12.66 -17.37 -13.22
N GLY A 198 13.21 -16.88 -12.11
CA GLY A 198 14.50 -16.23 -12.04
C GLY A 198 15.62 -17.15 -12.52
N ILE A 199 16.73 -16.57 -12.99
CA ILE A 199 17.93 -17.34 -13.32
C ILE A 199 18.56 -17.99 -12.09
N GLU A 200 18.32 -17.44 -10.92
CA GLU A 200 18.71 -17.92 -9.60
C GLU A 200 17.58 -17.59 -8.60
N HIS A 201 17.55 -18.27 -7.46
CA HIS A 201 16.66 -17.92 -6.35
C HIS A 201 17.07 -16.60 -5.70
N SER A 202 16.10 -15.92 -5.10
CA SER A 202 16.36 -14.69 -4.35
C SER A 202 17.29 -14.94 -3.16
N THR A 203 18.03 -13.92 -2.81
CA THR A 203 18.98 -13.93 -1.68
C THR A 203 18.60 -12.85 -0.66
N SER A 204 19.33 -12.81 0.46
CA SER A 204 19.21 -11.68 1.41
C SER A 204 19.90 -10.41 0.92
N ASP A 205 20.68 -10.47 -0.15
CA ASP A 205 21.39 -9.37 -0.78
C ASP A 205 20.50 -8.73 -1.85
N LYS A 206 20.04 -7.49 -1.59
CA LYS A 206 19.17 -6.74 -2.49
C LYS A 206 19.85 -6.49 -3.85
N GLU A 207 21.10 -6.05 -3.87
CA GLU A 207 21.82 -5.74 -5.11
C GLU A 207 21.95 -6.99 -6.02
N ARG A 208 22.17 -8.15 -5.41
CA ARG A 208 22.18 -9.42 -6.14
C ARG A 208 20.81 -9.77 -6.71
N ASN A 209 19.73 -9.54 -5.98
CA ASN A 209 18.38 -9.77 -6.47
C ASN A 209 18.06 -8.87 -7.67
N ASP A 210 18.46 -7.60 -7.62
CA ASP A 210 18.30 -6.67 -8.73
C ASP A 210 19.01 -7.16 -10.02
N ILE A 211 20.23 -7.67 -9.88
CA ILE A 211 20.99 -8.29 -10.99
C ILE A 211 20.27 -9.52 -11.54
N ILE A 212 19.74 -10.39 -10.66
CA ILE A 212 18.99 -11.59 -11.05
C ILE A 212 17.76 -11.21 -11.88
N ILE A 213 16.98 -10.22 -11.42
CA ILE A 213 15.77 -9.74 -12.11
C ILE A 213 16.12 -9.23 -13.50
N VAL A 214 17.10 -8.32 -13.62
CA VAL A 214 17.50 -7.72 -14.92
C VAL A 214 18.00 -8.79 -15.88
N LYS A 215 18.86 -9.71 -15.44
CA LYS A 215 19.38 -10.81 -16.28
C LYS A 215 18.29 -11.80 -16.67
N THR A 216 17.32 -12.07 -15.78
CA THR A 216 16.16 -12.92 -16.10
C THR A 216 15.34 -12.32 -17.24
N LEU A 217 15.04 -11.02 -17.16
CA LEU A 217 14.28 -10.32 -18.21
C LEU A 217 15.07 -10.27 -19.53
N ARG A 218 16.40 -10.07 -19.50
CA ARG A 218 17.22 -10.13 -20.71
C ARG A 218 17.27 -11.52 -21.33
N ARG A 219 17.34 -12.59 -20.52
CA ARG A 219 17.23 -13.96 -21.03
C ARG A 219 15.89 -14.17 -21.70
N PHE A 220 14.79 -13.78 -21.05
CA PHE A 220 13.44 -13.89 -21.60
C PHE A 220 13.29 -13.17 -22.94
N GLU A 221 13.82 -11.94 -23.06
CA GLU A 221 13.79 -11.18 -24.31
C GLU A 221 14.53 -11.88 -25.46
N LYS A 222 15.68 -12.50 -25.18
CA LYS A 222 16.48 -13.23 -26.18
C LYS A 222 15.80 -14.53 -26.64
N GLU A 223 15.07 -15.18 -25.75
CA GLU A 223 14.41 -16.46 -26.01
C GLU A 223 13.02 -16.30 -26.65
N ARG A 224 12.40 -15.15 -26.50
CA ARG A 224 11.04 -14.87 -26.95
C ARG A 224 11.03 -13.65 -27.87
N ASN A 225 10.11 -13.61 -28.81
CA ASN A 225 9.90 -12.41 -29.63
C ASN A 225 9.02 -11.38 -28.91
N LEU A 226 9.33 -11.10 -27.64
CA LEU A 226 8.65 -10.16 -26.75
C LEU A 226 9.68 -9.19 -26.21
N MET A 227 9.25 -8.00 -25.83
CA MET A 227 10.12 -6.97 -25.25
C MET A 227 9.68 -6.67 -23.81
N PRO A 228 10.37 -7.17 -22.80
CA PRO A 228 10.12 -6.78 -21.44
C PRO A 228 10.58 -5.34 -21.20
N SER A 229 9.78 -4.56 -20.52
CA SER A 229 10.12 -3.22 -20.03
C SER A 229 10.03 -3.22 -18.51
N LEU A 230 11.17 -3.08 -17.84
CA LEU A 230 11.19 -3.01 -16.38
C LEU A 230 10.64 -1.66 -15.91
N LEU A 231 9.70 -1.69 -14.99
CA LEU A 231 9.13 -0.52 -14.31
C LEU A 231 9.74 -0.43 -12.92
N THR A 232 10.45 0.64 -12.64
CA THR A 232 11.14 0.82 -11.36
C THR A 232 11.07 2.26 -10.87
N ALA A 233 11.15 2.45 -9.55
CA ALA A 233 11.39 3.74 -8.90
C ALA A 233 12.81 3.81 -8.28
N ASP A 234 13.64 2.79 -8.52
CA ASP A 234 15.01 2.70 -8.03
C ASP A 234 16.01 3.06 -9.16
N ARG A 235 16.85 4.07 -8.91
CA ARG A 235 17.85 4.52 -9.88
C ARG A 235 18.94 3.46 -10.13
N GLN A 236 19.34 2.71 -9.09
CA GLN A 236 20.35 1.66 -9.25
C GLN A 236 19.84 0.55 -10.17
N MET A 237 18.59 0.16 -10.03
CA MET A 237 17.93 -0.79 -10.91
C MET A 237 17.87 -0.27 -12.37
N ALA A 238 17.56 1.02 -12.57
CA ALA A 238 17.57 1.63 -13.90
C ALA A 238 18.97 1.66 -14.52
N ASP A 239 20.01 1.92 -13.73
CA ASP A 239 21.42 1.90 -14.19
C ASP A 239 21.84 0.46 -14.60
N LEU A 240 21.43 -0.56 -13.86
CA LEU A 240 21.62 -1.97 -14.24
C LEU A 240 20.93 -2.31 -15.56
N CYS A 241 19.68 -1.83 -15.76
CA CYS A 241 18.98 -2.01 -17.04
C CYS A 241 19.73 -1.37 -18.19
N ASN A 242 20.28 -0.16 -18.02
CA ASN A 242 21.10 0.50 -19.03
C ASN A 242 22.35 -0.31 -19.37
N ALA A 243 23.05 -0.82 -18.36
CA ALA A 243 24.28 -1.62 -18.56
C ALA A 243 24.00 -2.92 -19.32
N GLU A 244 22.88 -3.58 -19.06
CA GLU A 244 22.46 -4.82 -19.71
C GLU A 244 21.68 -4.57 -21.04
N GLY A 245 21.38 -3.32 -21.38
CA GLY A 245 20.59 -2.95 -22.57
C GLY A 245 19.13 -3.42 -22.49
N LEU A 246 18.57 -3.48 -21.29
CA LEU A 246 17.17 -3.82 -21.05
C LEU A 246 16.29 -2.57 -21.10
N GLU A 247 15.17 -2.66 -21.82
CA GLU A 247 14.18 -1.58 -21.83
C GLU A 247 13.58 -1.37 -20.43
N HIS A 248 13.48 -0.11 -20.00
CA HIS A 248 12.94 0.22 -18.67
C HIS A 248 12.28 1.60 -18.64
N PHE A 249 11.54 1.85 -17.56
CA PHE A 249 11.05 3.17 -17.21
C PHE A 249 11.29 3.46 -15.73
N LEU A 250 12.06 4.52 -15.46
CA LEU A 250 12.33 5.01 -14.12
C LEU A 250 11.26 6.02 -13.70
N PHE A 251 10.48 5.66 -12.68
CA PHE A 251 9.53 6.57 -12.06
C PHE A 251 10.21 7.51 -11.06
N ASN A 252 9.77 8.75 -11.06
CA ASN A 252 10.20 9.76 -10.10
C ASN A 252 9.17 9.90 -8.99
N PHE A 253 9.59 9.65 -7.74
CA PHE A 253 8.74 9.81 -6.58
C PHE A 253 8.32 11.29 -6.44
N PRO A 254 7.07 11.61 -6.09
CA PRO A 254 6.64 12.99 -5.89
C PRO A 254 7.32 13.58 -4.65
N HIS A 255 7.61 14.88 -4.67
CA HIS A 255 8.22 15.57 -3.53
C HIS A 255 7.18 16.20 -2.59
N ALA A 256 5.96 16.43 -3.09
CA ALA A 256 4.87 17.03 -2.34
C ALA A 256 3.55 16.31 -2.64
N ILE A 257 2.64 16.34 -1.69
CA ILE A 257 1.29 15.81 -1.86
C ILE A 257 0.41 16.90 -2.44
N GLU A 258 0.04 16.74 -3.71
CA GLU A 258 -0.94 17.59 -4.40
C GLU A 258 -2.21 16.75 -4.63
N ALA A 259 -3.10 16.72 -3.64
CA ALA A 259 -4.35 15.98 -3.70
C ALA A 259 -5.50 16.81 -3.13
N ASN A 260 -6.54 17.03 -3.93
CA ASN A 260 -7.74 17.77 -3.51
C ASN A 260 -9.05 16.99 -3.72
N PHE A 261 -8.97 15.84 -4.42
CA PHE A 261 -10.12 14.98 -4.71
C PHE A 261 -9.69 13.52 -4.85
N CYS A 262 -10.58 12.60 -4.46
CA CYS A 262 -10.43 11.18 -4.78
C CYS A 262 -11.79 10.48 -4.96
N SER A 263 -11.81 9.36 -5.69
CA SER A 263 -13.00 8.51 -5.82
C SER A 263 -13.34 7.80 -4.50
N HIS A 264 -14.57 7.28 -4.37
CA HIS A 264 -14.98 6.45 -3.21
C HIS A 264 -14.03 5.24 -3.04
N HIS A 265 -13.68 4.58 -4.13
CA HIS A 265 -12.76 3.44 -4.10
C HIS A 265 -11.34 3.84 -3.65
N SER A 266 -10.82 4.98 -4.13
CA SER A 266 -9.51 5.48 -3.69
C SER A 266 -9.51 5.88 -2.22
N MET A 267 -10.61 6.45 -1.70
CA MET A 267 -10.75 6.75 -0.27
C MET A 267 -10.73 5.48 0.58
N GLN A 268 -11.50 4.47 0.20
CA GLN A 268 -11.51 3.17 0.89
C GLN A 268 -10.10 2.56 0.93
N ARG A 269 -9.39 2.56 -0.21
CA ARG A 269 -8.00 2.10 -0.29
C ARG A 269 -7.06 2.94 0.57
N LEU A 270 -7.22 4.26 0.59
CA LEU A 270 -6.39 5.14 1.42
C LEU A 270 -6.53 4.79 2.91
N ILE A 271 -7.76 4.68 3.41
CA ILE A 271 -8.01 4.33 4.81
C ILE A 271 -7.43 2.94 5.15
N TYR A 272 -7.60 1.96 4.26
CA TYR A 272 -7.02 0.63 4.41
C TYR A 272 -5.48 0.68 4.44
N ASN A 273 -4.84 1.35 3.47
CA ASN A 273 -3.39 1.45 3.38
C ASN A 273 -2.79 2.19 4.58
N LEU A 274 -3.44 3.27 5.03
CA LEU A 274 -3.04 3.99 6.24
C LEU A 274 -3.13 3.09 7.48
N ALA A 275 -4.24 2.37 7.66
CA ALA A 275 -4.37 1.45 8.78
C ALA A 275 -3.30 0.36 8.73
N MET A 276 -3.00 -0.18 7.54
CA MET A 276 -1.96 -1.20 7.36
C MET A 276 -0.56 -0.65 7.62
N ILE A 277 -0.14 0.43 6.96
CA ILE A 277 1.24 0.95 7.05
C ILE A 277 1.48 1.59 8.43
N PHE A 278 0.56 2.42 8.91
CA PHE A 278 0.68 3.08 10.22
C PHE A 278 0.40 2.11 11.38
N GLY A 279 -0.30 1.01 11.09
CA GLY A 279 -0.70 -0.02 12.05
C GLY A 279 -2.00 0.32 12.77
N VAL A 280 -2.21 1.59 13.13
CA VAL A 280 -3.43 2.12 13.73
C VAL A 280 -3.67 3.54 13.26
N ILE A 281 -4.92 3.89 12.98
CA ILE A 281 -5.37 5.25 12.70
C ILE A 281 -6.69 5.51 13.45
N ARG A 282 -7.09 6.77 13.57
CA ARG A 282 -8.43 7.13 14.04
C ARG A 282 -9.16 7.90 12.94
N LEU A 283 -10.33 7.40 12.57
CA LEU A 283 -11.27 8.03 11.67
C LEU A 283 -12.44 8.53 12.51
N ASN A 284 -12.60 9.84 12.67
CA ASN A 284 -13.59 10.46 13.53
C ASN A 284 -13.60 9.82 14.95
N SER A 285 -14.66 9.13 15.32
CA SER A 285 -14.85 8.42 16.59
C SER A 285 -14.53 6.91 16.48
N VAL A 286 -13.85 6.43 15.41
CA VAL A 286 -13.52 5.02 15.22
C VAL A 286 -12.01 4.85 15.15
N VAL A 287 -11.45 4.00 16.02
CA VAL A 287 -10.05 3.55 15.94
C VAL A 287 -9.99 2.33 15.03
N ILE A 288 -9.14 2.38 14.01
CA ILE A 288 -8.98 1.35 13.00
C ILE A 288 -7.58 0.76 13.13
N PHE A 289 -7.48 -0.53 13.43
CA PHE A 289 -6.24 -1.27 13.49
C PHE A 289 -6.04 -2.06 12.19
N GLY A 290 -4.95 -1.82 11.50
CA GLY A 290 -4.49 -2.66 10.38
C GLY A 290 -3.73 -3.89 10.84
N GLU A 291 -3.18 -3.88 12.06
CA GLU A 291 -2.56 -5.02 12.72
C GLU A 291 -3.05 -5.11 14.16
N PHE A 292 -3.46 -6.31 14.60
CA PHE A 292 -4.08 -6.53 15.92
C PHE A 292 -3.99 -7.99 16.36
N LYS A 293 -4.19 -8.23 17.65
CA LYS A 293 -4.25 -9.59 18.22
C LYS A 293 -5.45 -10.36 17.63
N GLY A 294 -5.20 -11.58 17.16
CA GLY A 294 -6.25 -12.43 16.58
C GLY A 294 -6.52 -12.19 15.09
N LYS A 295 -5.76 -11.31 14.39
CA LYS A 295 -5.87 -11.14 12.94
C LYS A 295 -5.53 -12.45 12.22
N ASN A 296 -6.40 -12.91 11.32
CA ASN A 296 -6.27 -14.17 10.59
C ASN A 296 -5.92 -13.96 9.11
N SER A 297 -6.45 -12.90 8.48
CA SER A 297 -6.20 -12.58 7.08
C SER A 297 -5.52 -11.22 6.92
N ILE A 298 -4.80 -11.04 5.80
CA ILE A 298 -4.09 -9.76 5.50
C ILE A 298 -5.09 -8.62 5.39
N ASP A 299 -6.23 -8.84 4.75
CA ASP A 299 -7.26 -7.84 4.46
C ASP A 299 -8.18 -7.49 5.65
N GLU A 300 -8.01 -8.15 6.81
CA GLU A 300 -8.80 -7.83 8.00
C GLU A 300 -8.37 -6.52 8.66
N LEU A 301 -9.34 -5.74 9.09
CA LEU A 301 -9.23 -4.57 9.95
C LEU A 301 -10.04 -4.78 11.23
N LYS A 302 -9.51 -4.28 12.36
CA LYS A 302 -10.28 -4.23 13.62
C LYS A 302 -10.73 -2.79 13.86
N LEU A 303 -12.03 -2.61 13.99
CA LEU A 303 -12.66 -1.34 14.33
C LEU A 303 -13.02 -1.31 15.81
N ARG A 304 -12.72 -0.18 16.48
CA ARG A 304 -13.13 0.10 17.84
C ARG A 304 -13.88 1.42 17.86
N PHE A 305 -15.17 1.36 18.17
CA PHE A 305 -16.06 2.52 18.17
C PHE A 305 -16.02 3.20 19.53
N LEU A 306 -15.85 4.52 19.51
CA LEU A 306 -15.91 5.40 20.69
C LEU A 306 -17.30 6.04 20.83
N ASP A 307 -18.17 5.86 19.82
CA ASP A 307 -19.54 6.37 19.75
C ASP A 307 -20.52 5.19 19.65
N ASP A 308 -21.44 5.09 20.59
CA ASP A 308 -22.41 4.00 20.69
C ASP A 308 -23.51 4.06 19.63
N GLU A 309 -23.89 5.24 19.15
CA GLU A 309 -24.92 5.39 18.11
C GLU A 309 -24.38 4.97 16.75
N LEU A 310 -23.18 5.44 16.42
CA LEU A 310 -22.49 5.02 15.21
C LEU A 310 -22.26 3.50 15.22
N TRP A 311 -21.86 2.93 16.36
CA TRP A 311 -21.72 1.48 16.51
C TRP A 311 -23.01 0.72 16.20
N LYS A 312 -24.14 1.11 16.77
CA LYS A 312 -25.44 0.43 16.56
C LYS A 312 -25.83 0.45 15.09
N SER A 313 -25.66 1.62 14.43
CA SER A 313 -25.94 1.76 13.01
C SER A 313 -25.00 0.89 12.16
N PHE A 314 -23.71 0.91 12.45
CA PHE A 314 -22.70 0.13 11.74
C PHE A 314 -22.94 -1.38 11.88
N ASP A 315 -23.11 -1.89 13.09
CA ASP A 315 -23.33 -3.32 13.36
C ASP A 315 -24.59 -3.84 12.65
N LYS A 316 -25.67 -3.05 12.65
CA LYS A 316 -26.89 -3.38 11.90
C LYS A 316 -26.61 -3.51 10.40
N ASN A 317 -25.94 -2.53 9.80
CA ASN A 317 -25.66 -2.51 8.37
C ASN A 317 -24.68 -3.63 7.99
N LEU A 318 -23.66 -3.89 8.81
CA LEU A 318 -22.71 -4.97 8.63
C LEU A 318 -23.41 -6.34 8.59
N ARG A 319 -24.31 -6.60 9.53
CA ARG A 319 -25.10 -7.83 9.57
C ARG A 319 -25.99 -8.00 8.33
N ILE A 320 -26.64 -6.92 7.89
CA ILE A 320 -27.45 -6.91 6.68
C ILE A 320 -26.59 -7.26 5.46
N CYS A 321 -25.46 -6.54 5.25
CA CYS A 321 -24.57 -6.80 4.13
C CYS A 321 -24.04 -8.25 4.13
N ARG A 322 -23.58 -8.75 5.27
CA ARG A 322 -23.12 -10.15 5.40
C ARG A 322 -24.23 -11.16 5.10
N ARG A 323 -25.47 -10.85 5.48
CA ARG A 323 -26.60 -11.71 5.16
C ARG A 323 -26.92 -11.72 3.68
N LEU A 324 -26.89 -10.54 3.01
CA LEU A 324 -27.11 -10.45 1.56
C LEU A 324 -26.02 -11.21 0.80
N MET A 325 -24.74 -11.01 1.15
CA MET A 325 -23.63 -11.77 0.55
C MET A 325 -23.78 -13.28 0.74
N SER A 326 -24.23 -13.74 1.90
CA SER A 326 -24.49 -15.18 2.14
C SER A 326 -25.62 -15.76 1.28
N LEU A 327 -26.46 -14.92 0.72
CA LEU A 327 -27.55 -15.27 -0.20
C LEU A 327 -27.16 -15.09 -1.69
N GLY A 328 -25.88 -14.73 -1.96
CA GLY A 328 -25.40 -14.47 -3.32
C GLY A 328 -25.93 -13.18 -3.94
N ILE A 329 -26.39 -12.23 -3.12
CA ILE A 329 -26.82 -10.89 -3.54
C ILE A 329 -25.63 -9.96 -3.36
N GLU A 330 -25.04 -9.49 -4.46
CA GLU A 330 -23.94 -8.50 -4.50
C GLU A 330 -24.46 -7.06 -4.53
#